data_db866604f05ff9172c4b4ba05ba94cd2
#
_entry.id   db866604f05ff9172c4b4ba05ba94cd2
#
_cell.length_a   1.000
_cell.length_b   1.000
_cell.length_c   1.000
_cell.angle_alpha   90.00
_cell.angle_beta   90.00
_cell.angle_gamma   90.00
#
_symmetry.space_group_name_H-M   'P 1'
#
loop_
_entity.id
_entity.type
_entity.pdbx_description
1 polymer ?
#
loop_
_entity_poly.entity_id
_entity_poly.type
_entity_poly.pdbx_seq_one_letter_code
_entity_poly.pdbx_strand_id
1 'polypeptide(L)'
;MTISTLKRILQPKEIHFAIEAGHDHRDAINPDYKDRADKDPELVAEIEAITNQLIRDGESVLYAMGLEADDVMATMAFQHGKECILVTADKDMHQLIDLCRIYHPYDKAEITRSDVVKRWGVETYQLGDMLALNGDKADSIPGVEGVGPKTAAKLLKEYGDIEGILDASDEMAVSTRKKIWQRIASGKQDLIDSRNLVQLVVDADIKRATHEDLIKIGCRSLGENK
;
A
#
# COMPACT_ATOMS: atom_id res chain seq x y z
N MET A 1 11.70 -15.28 -8.69
CA MET A 1 10.89 -16.45 -9.15
C MET A 1 10.29 -16.12 -10.50
N THR A 2 10.16 -17.11 -11.44
CA THR A 2 9.60 -16.87 -12.77
C THR A 2 8.07 -17.07 -12.78
N ILE A 3 7.38 -16.45 -13.75
CA ILE A 3 5.94 -16.64 -13.99
C ILE A 3 5.60 -18.12 -14.18
N SER A 4 6.43 -18.86 -14.94
CA SER A 4 6.24 -20.31 -15.14
C SER A 4 6.28 -21.11 -13.84
N THR A 5 7.16 -20.71 -12.91
CA THR A 5 7.24 -21.33 -11.58
C THR A 5 5.99 -21.02 -10.75
N LEU A 6 5.49 -19.79 -10.79
CA LEU A 6 4.24 -19.40 -10.13
C LEU A 6 3.05 -20.16 -10.69
N LYS A 7 2.91 -20.23 -12.02
CA LYS A 7 1.86 -21.02 -12.70
C LYS A 7 1.85 -22.47 -12.20
N ARG A 8 3.03 -23.08 -12.05
CA ARG A 8 3.16 -24.47 -11.58
C ARG A 8 2.79 -24.65 -10.10
N ILE A 9 3.16 -23.69 -9.24
CA ILE A 9 2.94 -23.80 -7.78
C ILE A 9 1.50 -23.45 -7.43
N LEU A 10 1.00 -22.33 -7.93
CA LEU A 10 -0.29 -21.79 -7.53
C LEU A 10 -1.46 -22.28 -8.39
N GLN A 11 -1.17 -22.84 -9.58
CA GLN A 11 -2.16 -23.34 -10.54
C GLN A 11 -3.35 -22.39 -10.74
N PRO A 12 -3.09 -21.10 -11.04
CA PRO A 12 -4.15 -20.12 -11.17
C PRO A 12 -4.99 -20.38 -12.42
N LYS A 13 -6.27 -20.02 -12.36
CA LYS A 13 -7.15 -19.98 -13.54
C LYS A 13 -6.77 -18.87 -14.48
N GLU A 14 -6.47 -17.70 -13.91
CA GLU A 14 -6.08 -16.47 -14.62
C GLU A 14 -4.92 -15.79 -13.87
N ILE A 15 -4.13 -15.03 -14.61
CA ILE A 15 -3.06 -14.19 -14.04
C ILE A 15 -3.25 -12.78 -14.56
N HIS A 16 -3.16 -11.83 -13.64
CA HIS A 16 -3.20 -10.41 -13.93
C HIS A 16 -1.93 -9.74 -13.39
N PHE A 17 -1.44 -8.75 -14.13
CA PHE A 17 -0.29 -7.95 -13.76
C PHE A 17 -0.76 -6.54 -13.46
N ALA A 18 -0.71 -6.13 -12.20
CA ALA A 18 -1.04 -4.76 -11.81
C ALA A 18 0.14 -3.83 -12.09
N ILE A 19 -0.13 -2.69 -12.69
CA ILE A 19 0.86 -1.64 -12.93
C ILE A 19 0.41 -0.32 -12.33
N GLU A 20 1.39 0.52 -11.97
CA GLU A 20 1.19 1.86 -11.46
C GLU A 20 0.77 2.79 -12.61
N ALA A 21 -0.22 3.66 -12.37
CA ALA A 21 -0.68 4.67 -13.33
C ALA A 21 -0.85 6.05 -12.68
N GLY A 22 -0.12 6.31 -11.60
CA GLY A 22 -0.11 7.54 -10.81
C GLY A 22 -0.50 7.33 -9.35
N HIS A 23 -0.60 8.40 -8.60
CA HIS A 23 -1.01 8.45 -7.19
C HIS A 23 -1.75 9.78 -6.88
N ASP A 24 -2.57 10.23 -7.85
CA ASP A 24 -3.19 11.56 -7.87
C ASP A 24 -3.94 11.90 -6.56
N HIS A 25 -4.64 10.91 -5.98
CA HIS A 25 -5.39 11.13 -4.74
C HIS A 25 -4.48 11.29 -3.51
N ARG A 26 -3.30 10.67 -3.50
CA ARG A 26 -2.31 10.81 -2.43
C ARG A 26 -1.55 12.11 -2.56
N ASP A 27 -1.26 12.56 -3.79
CA ASP A 27 -0.67 13.89 -4.07
C ASP A 27 -1.58 15.02 -3.62
N ALA A 28 -2.90 14.84 -3.73
CA ALA A 28 -3.86 15.83 -3.24
C ALA A 28 -3.85 15.98 -1.71
N ILE A 29 -3.43 14.94 -0.97
CA ILE A 29 -3.28 14.95 0.49
C ILE A 29 -1.90 15.50 0.87
N ASN A 30 -0.85 14.97 0.25
CA ASN A 30 0.53 15.36 0.48
C ASN A 30 1.28 15.48 -0.85
N PRO A 31 1.56 16.70 -1.33
CA PRO A 31 2.29 16.92 -2.59
C PRO A 31 3.70 16.33 -2.62
N ASP A 32 4.29 16.05 -1.45
CA ASP A 32 5.61 15.42 -1.31
C ASP A 32 5.53 13.89 -1.25
N TYR A 33 4.31 13.32 -1.43
CA TYR A 33 4.12 11.86 -1.41
C TYR A 33 4.93 11.19 -2.51
N LYS A 34 5.81 10.24 -2.12
CA LYS A 34 6.73 9.55 -3.06
C LYS A 34 7.52 10.49 -3.98
N ASP A 35 7.66 11.79 -3.62
CA ASP A 35 8.56 12.71 -4.32
C ASP A 35 10.01 12.30 -4.03
N ARG A 36 10.42 11.22 -4.70
CA ARG A 36 11.79 10.71 -4.64
C ARG A 36 12.58 11.37 -5.73
N ALA A 37 13.81 11.77 -5.40
CA ALA A 37 14.80 12.12 -6.41
C ALA A 37 14.82 11.05 -7.51
N ASP A 38 14.80 11.47 -8.75
CA ASP A 38 14.69 10.76 -10.03
C ASP A 38 14.68 9.21 -9.93
N LYS A 39 13.55 8.61 -10.30
CA LYS A 39 13.47 7.16 -10.56
C LYS A 39 14.61 6.82 -11.52
N ASP A 40 15.38 5.79 -11.21
CA ASP A 40 16.45 5.31 -12.10
C ASP A 40 15.88 5.12 -13.53
N PRO A 41 16.34 5.89 -14.52
CA PRO A 41 15.78 5.83 -15.87
C PRO A 41 15.93 4.44 -16.51
N GLU A 42 16.97 3.70 -16.13
CA GLU A 42 17.22 2.36 -16.63
C GLU A 42 16.17 1.38 -16.08
N LEU A 43 15.86 1.48 -14.78
CA LEU A 43 14.78 0.70 -14.16
C LEU A 43 13.41 1.01 -14.76
N VAL A 44 13.11 2.29 -15.02
CA VAL A 44 11.85 2.70 -15.66
C VAL A 44 11.74 2.08 -17.05
N ALA A 45 12.81 2.18 -17.86
CA ALA A 45 12.84 1.59 -19.21
C ALA A 45 12.68 0.07 -19.20
N GLU A 46 13.28 -0.63 -18.21
CA GLU A 46 13.10 -2.08 -18.04
C GLU A 46 11.66 -2.45 -17.70
N ILE A 47 11.03 -1.72 -16.77
CA ILE A 47 9.62 -1.94 -16.39
C ILE A 47 8.71 -1.73 -17.61
N GLU A 48 8.92 -0.66 -18.37
CA GLU A 48 8.16 -0.39 -19.60
C GLU A 48 8.36 -1.49 -20.63
N ALA A 49 9.57 -1.96 -20.86
CA ALA A 49 9.88 -3.03 -21.80
C ALA A 49 9.18 -4.35 -21.42
N ILE A 50 9.23 -4.71 -20.13
CA ILE A 50 8.55 -5.91 -19.59
C ILE A 50 7.03 -5.77 -19.75
N THR A 51 6.46 -4.63 -19.41
CA THR A 51 5.02 -4.38 -19.50
C THR A 51 4.55 -4.45 -20.95
N ASN A 52 5.29 -3.83 -21.88
CA ASN A 52 5.03 -3.92 -23.32
C ASN A 52 5.12 -5.35 -23.83
N GLN A 53 6.06 -6.17 -23.32
CA GLN A 53 6.16 -7.57 -23.71
C GLN A 53 4.96 -8.38 -23.19
N LEU A 54 4.52 -8.17 -21.95
CA LEU A 54 3.34 -8.83 -21.41
C LEU A 54 2.09 -8.55 -22.26
N ILE A 55 1.88 -7.30 -22.68
CA ILE A 55 0.76 -6.94 -23.56
C ILE A 55 0.88 -7.63 -24.92
N ARG A 56 2.07 -7.66 -25.55
CA ARG A 56 2.31 -8.37 -26.82
C ARG A 56 2.03 -9.86 -26.73
N ASP A 57 2.35 -10.47 -25.59
CA ASP A 57 2.12 -11.88 -25.33
C ASP A 57 0.64 -12.19 -25.00
N GLY A 58 -0.22 -11.16 -24.96
CA GLY A 58 -1.65 -11.29 -24.69
C GLY A 58 -1.99 -11.47 -23.21
N GLU A 59 -1.02 -11.29 -22.31
CA GLU A 59 -1.24 -11.35 -20.88
C GLU A 59 -2.16 -10.21 -20.39
N SER A 60 -2.82 -10.40 -19.28
CA SER A 60 -3.72 -9.40 -18.71
C SER A 60 -2.95 -8.41 -17.83
N VAL A 61 -2.68 -7.23 -18.34
CA VAL A 61 -2.08 -6.11 -17.59
C VAL A 61 -3.19 -5.17 -17.17
N LEU A 62 -3.29 -4.87 -15.88
CA LEU A 62 -4.34 -4.08 -15.27
C LEU A 62 -3.79 -2.78 -14.68
N TYR A 63 -4.55 -1.71 -14.82
CA TYR A 63 -4.26 -0.42 -14.22
C TYR A 63 -5.55 0.32 -13.85
N ALA A 64 -5.43 1.33 -13.00
CA ALA A 64 -6.45 2.33 -12.77
C ALA A 64 -5.80 3.71 -12.84
N MET A 65 -6.31 4.61 -13.69
CA MET A 65 -5.69 5.89 -13.96
C MET A 65 -5.62 6.76 -12.69
N GLY A 66 -4.43 7.30 -12.40
CA GLY A 66 -4.17 8.11 -11.20
C GLY A 66 -4.04 7.29 -9.91
N LEU A 67 -3.96 5.95 -10.01
CA LEU A 67 -3.82 5.05 -8.87
C LEU A 67 -2.56 4.19 -8.99
N GLU A 68 -2.13 3.66 -7.84
CA GLU A 68 -0.97 2.77 -7.73
C GLU A 68 -1.34 1.31 -8.04
N ALA A 69 -0.34 0.49 -8.33
CA ALA A 69 -0.52 -0.94 -8.51
C ALA A 69 -1.14 -1.61 -7.27
N ASP A 70 -0.84 -1.10 -6.07
CA ASP A 70 -1.37 -1.59 -4.80
C ASP A 70 -2.89 -1.40 -4.69
N ASP A 71 -3.41 -0.27 -5.19
CA ASP A 71 -4.85 0.00 -5.24
C ASP A 71 -5.57 -0.92 -6.24
N VAL A 72 -4.93 -1.22 -7.38
CA VAL A 72 -5.44 -2.21 -8.33
C VAL A 72 -5.50 -3.60 -7.68
N MET A 73 -4.42 -4.02 -7.00
CA MET A 73 -4.37 -5.29 -6.28
C MET A 73 -5.41 -5.35 -5.16
N ALA A 74 -5.58 -4.27 -4.39
CA ALA A 74 -6.58 -4.20 -3.32
C ALA A 74 -8.01 -4.30 -3.85
N THR A 75 -8.30 -3.62 -4.96
CA THR A 75 -9.61 -3.71 -5.62
C THR A 75 -9.89 -5.14 -6.11
N MET A 76 -8.91 -5.80 -6.74
CA MET A 76 -9.03 -7.20 -7.15
C MET A 76 -9.23 -8.14 -5.96
N ALA A 77 -8.50 -7.93 -4.87
CA ALA A 77 -8.67 -8.70 -3.64
C ALA A 77 -10.06 -8.53 -3.04
N PHE A 78 -10.60 -7.31 -3.05
CA PHE A 78 -11.93 -7.02 -2.55
C PHE A 78 -13.03 -7.67 -3.41
N GLN A 79 -12.88 -7.66 -4.74
CA GLN A 79 -13.86 -8.23 -5.68
C GLN A 79 -13.87 -9.76 -5.67
N HIS A 80 -12.71 -10.41 -5.48
CA HIS A 80 -12.57 -11.87 -5.63
C HIS A 80 -12.37 -12.61 -4.28
N GLY A 81 -12.11 -11.90 -3.21
CA GLY A 81 -11.95 -12.47 -1.88
C GLY A 81 -10.87 -13.57 -1.84
N LYS A 82 -11.17 -14.69 -1.19
CA LYS A 82 -10.23 -15.81 -1.01
C LYS A 82 -9.88 -16.58 -2.30
N GLU A 83 -10.54 -16.30 -3.41
CA GLU A 83 -10.15 -16.83 -4.73
C GLU A 83 -8.96 -16.05 -5.30
N CYS A 84 -8.75 -14.80 -4.86
CA CYS A 84 -7.60 -13.98 -5.23
C CYS A 84 -6.35 -14.41 -4.46
N ILE A 85 -5.23 -14.52 -5.17
CA ILE A 85 -3.90 -14.71 -4.58
C ILE A 85 -3.03 -13.54 -5.05
N LEU A 86 -2.70 -12.64 -4.14
CA LEU A 86 -1.73 -11.59 -4.39
C LEU A 86 -0.31 -12.15 -4.32
N VAL A 87 0.48 -11.95 -5.36
CA VAL A 87 1.89 -12.33 -5.39
C VAL A 87 2.72 -11.06 -5.22
N THR A 88 3.14 -10.78 -4.00
CA THR A 88 3.85 -9.55 -3.65
C THR A 88 4.88 -9.78 -2.54
N ALA A 89 5.95 -9.00 -2.55
CA ALA A 89 6.89 -8.88 -1.44
C ALA A 89 6.61 -7.65 -0.58
N ASP A 90 5.66 -6.83 -0.98
CA ASP A 90 5.31 -5.63 -0.25
C ASP A 90 4.59 -5.97 1.05
N LYS A 91 5.17 -5.48 2.15
CA LYS A 91 4.66 -5.67 3.51
C LYS A 91 3.33 -4.94 3.74
N ASP A 92 3.08 -3.85 3.02
CA ASP A 92 1.91 -3.02 3.22
C ASP A 92 0.65 -3.70 2.67
N MET A 93 0.82 -4.61 1.70
CA MET A 93 -0.25 -5.48 1.21
C MET A 93 -0.75 -6.50 2.24
N HIS A 94 -0.06 -6.68 3.38
CA HIS A 94 -0.55 -7.49 4.49
C HIS A 94 -1.87 -6.97 5.08
N GLN A 95 -2.25 -5.71 4.82
CA GLN A 95 -3.56 -5.16 5.17
C GLN A 95 -4.72 -5.98 4.56
N LEU A 96 -4.47 -6.70 3.46
CA LEU A 96 -5.47 -7.48 2.73
C LEU A 96 -5.54 -8.95 3.15
N ILE A 97 -4.78 -9.38 4.17
CA ILE A 97 -4.65 -10.79 4.56
C ILE A 97 -5.99 -11.43 4.97
N ASP A 98 -6.92 -10.64 5.50
CA ASP A 98 -8.26 -11.10 5.86
C ASP A 98 -9.20 -11.24 4.65
N LEU A 99 -8.93 -10.52 3.56
CA LEU A 99 -9.71 -10.55 2.32
C LEU A 99 -9.26 -11.66 1.37
N CYS A 100 -7.97 -11.75 1.09
CA CYS A 100 -7.42 -12.63 0.06
C CYS A 100 -6.27 -13.49 0.59
N ARG A 101 -5.67 -14.31 -0.29
CA ARG A 101 -4.43 -15.02 -0.01
C ARG A 101 -3.24 -14.16 -0.47
N ILE A 102 -2.13 -14.20 0.27
CA ILE A 102 -0.90 -13.47 -0.08
C ILE A 102 0.25 -14.48 -0.18
N TYR A 103 0.93 -14.49 -1.32
CA TYR A 103 2.09 -15.34 -1.57
C TYR A 103 3.35 -14.48 -1.71
N HIS A 104 4.35 -14.73 -0.85
CA HIS A 104 5.61 -14.01 -0.88
C HIS A 104 6.59 -14.67 -1.88
N PRO A 105 6.97 -13.99 -3.00
CA PRO A 105 7.67 -14.63 -4.11
C PRO A 105 9.11 -15.03 -3.77
N TYR A 106 9.78 -14.35 -2.86
CA TYR A 106 11.17 -14.66 -2.46
C TYR A 106 11.21 -15.79 -1.43
N ASP A 107 10.31 -15.79 -0.45
CA ASP A 107 10.19 -16.85 0.56
C ASP A 107 9.51 -18.10 0.01
N LYS A 108 8.84 -17.98 -1.14
CA LYS A 108 8.09 -19.05 -1.81
C LYS A 108 7.04 -19.68 -0.89
N ALA A 109 6.36 -18.87 -0.11
CA ALA A 109 5.40 -19.29 0.90
C ALA A 109 4.19 -18.33 0.93
N GLU A 110 3.06 -18.87 1.34
CA GLU A 110 1.90 -18.04 1.69
C GLU A 110 2.15 -17.37 3.05
N ILE A 111 1.82 -16.09 3.12
CA ILE A 111 1.76 -15.34 4.36
C ILE A 111 0.45 -15.71 5.06
N THR A 112 0.52 -16.00 6.35
CA THR A 112 -0.65 -16.28 7.17
C THR A 112 -1.01 -15.08 8.06
N ARG A 113 -2.26 -15.04 8.55
CA ARG A 113 -2.68 -14.08 9.57
C ARG A 113 -1.75 -14.09 10.78
N SER A 114 -1.33 -15.28 11.23
CA SER A 114 -0.41 -15.44 12.35
C SER A 114 0.96 -14.80 12.09
N ASP A 115 1.46 -14.88 10.86
CA ASP A 115 2.73 -14.24 10.47
C ASP A 115 2.62 -12.71 10.54
N VAL A 116 1.48 -12.16 10.09
CA VAL A 116 1.19 -10.72 10.17
C VAL A 116 1.14 -10.25 11.62
N VAL A 117 0.34 -10.91 12.47
CA VAL A 117 0.23 -10.57 13.89
C VAL A 117 1.58 -10.70 14.61
N LYS A 118 2.35 -11.75 14.31
CA LYS A 118 3.69 -11.94 14.90
C LYS A 118 4.68 -10.86 14.45
N ARG A 119 4.60 -10.45 13.18
CA ARG A 119 5.50 -9.43 12.62
C ARG A 119 5.22 -8.04 13.18
N TRP A 120 3.95 -7.65 13.22
CA TRP A 120 3.54 -6.28 13.51
C TRP A 120 3.12 -6.04 14.95
N GLY A 121 2.74 -7.11 15.68
CA GLY A 121 2.30 -7.03 17.07
C GLY A 121 0.92 -6.41 17.27
N VAL A 122 0.13 -6.34 16.18
CA VAL A 122 -1.25 -5.85 16.16
C VAL A 122 -2.16 -6.86 15.48
N GLU A 123 -3.47 -6.75 15.68
CA GLU A 123 -4.43 -7.50 14.89
C GLU A 123 -4.42 -7.05 13.43
N THR A 124 -4.79 -7.94 12.51
CA THR A 124 -4.69 -7.70 11.07
C THR A 124 -5.50 -6.50 10.61
N TYR A 125 -6.68 -6.27 11.18
CA TYR A 125 -7.53 -5.11 10.89
C TYR A 125 -6.94 -3.77 11.38
N GLN A 126 -5.97 -3.79 12.28
CA GLN A 126 -5.29 -2.60 12.81
C GLN A 126 -4.05 -2.21 11.99
N LEU A 127 -3.71 -2.99 10.94
CA LEU A 127 -2.43 -2.79 10.26
C LEU A 127 -2.35 -1.45 9.52
N GLY A 128 -3.45 -0.99 8.92
CA GLY A 128 -3.51 0.35 8.31
C GLY A 128 -3.23 1.46 9.33
N ASP A 129 -3.86 1.38 10.49
CA ASP A 129 -3.63 2.33 11.59
C ASP A 129 -2.21 2.25 12.16
N MET A 130 -1.65 1.04 12.20
CA MET A 130 -0.27 0.81 12.58
C MET A 130 0.71 1.52 11.65
N LEU A 131 0.50 1.39 10.32
CA LEU A 131 1.32 2.05 9.30
C LEU A 131 1.17 3.57 9.37
N ALA A 132 -0.05 4.07 9.56
CA ALA A 132 -0.32 5.49 9.71
C ALA A 132 0.37 6.11 10.94
N LEU A 133 0.32 5.44 12.10
CA LEU A 133 1.00 5.89 13.31
C LEU A 133 2.52 5.88 13.19
N ASN A 134 3.07 4.82 12.58
CA ASN A 134 4.51 4.66 12.39
C ASN A 134 5.07 5.62 11.33
N GLY A 135 4.28 5.94 10.30
CA GLY A 135 4.71 6.65 9.11
C GLY A 135 5.69 5.84 8.24
N ASP A 136 5.98 6.38 7.07
CA ASP A 136 7.02 5.89 6.18
C ASP A 136 7.77 7.07 5.54
N LYS A 137 9.05 7.23 5.93
CA LYS A 137 9.88 8.33 5.42
C LYS A 137 10.20 8.18 3.94
N ALA A 138 10.23 6.93 3.44
CA ALA A 138 10.52 6.69 2.03
C ALA A 138 9.38 7.16 1.14
N ASP A 139 8.16 7.13 1.63
CA ASP A 139 6.97 7.55 0.92
C ASP A 139 6.43 8.92 1.39
N SER A 140 7.21 9.65 2.20
CA SER A 140 6.84 10.94 2.79
C SER A 140 5.54 10.89 3.60
N ILE A 141 5.28 9.76 4.27
CA ILE A 141 4.16 9.60 5.20
C ILE A 141 4.65 10.02 6.59
N PRO A 142 4.11 11.11 7.16
CA PRO A 142 4.70 11.71 8.36
C PRO A 142 4.60 10.82 9.60
N GLY A 143 3.49 10.13 9.80
CA GLY A 143 3.21 9.41 11.02
C GLY A 143 3.19 10.33 12.24
N VAL A 144 3.44 9.77 13.44
CA VAL A 144 3.59 10.54 14.66
C VAL A 144 5.05 10.50 15.12
N GLU A 145 5.67 11.66 15.27
CA GLU A 145 7.07 11.77 15.69
C GLU A 145 7.32 11.04 17.02
N GLY A 146 8.26 10.10 17.01
CA GLY A 146 8.63 9.28 18.17
C GLY A 146 7.72 8.08 18.40
N VAL A 147 6.76 7.83 17.51
CA VAL A 147 5.97 6.60 17.47
C VAL A 147 6.59 5.65 16.46
N GLY A 148 7.29 4.64 16.96
CA GLY A 148 7.75 3.51 16.16
C GLY A 148 6.83 2.30 16.35
N PRO A 149 7.13 1.17 15.67
CA PRO A 149 6.24 0.01 15.63
C PRO A 149 5.78 -0.50 17.01
N LYS A 150 6.67 -0.57 17.98
CA LYS A 150 6.33 -1.03 19.34
C LYS A 150 5.38 -0.08 20.08
N THR A 151 5.53 1.22 19.85
CA THR A 151 4.68 2.23 20.48
C THR A 151 3.32 2.28 19.82
N ALA A 152 3.27 2.21 18.49
CA ALA A 152 2.03 2.13 17.73
C ALA A 152 1.21 0.90 18.13
N ALA A 153 1.83 -0.28 18.16
CA ALA A 153 1.17 -1.50 18.62
C ALA A 153 0.60 -1.40 20.05
N LYS A 154 1.33 -0.74 20.95
CA LYS A 154 0.83 -0.52 22.32
C LYS A 154 -0.38 0.41 22.35
N LEU A 155 -0.35 1.51 21.58
CA LEU A 155 -1.46 2.45 21.49
C LEU A 155 -2.70 1.77 20.91
N LEU A 156 -2.56 1.03 19.81
CA LEU A 156 -3.67 0.31 19.19
C LEU A 156 -4.24 -0.78 20.10
N LYS A 157 -3.41 -1.47 20.85
CA LYS A 157 -3.88 -2.44 21.84
C LYS A 157 -4.70 -1.81 22.98
N GLU A 158 -4.36 -0.59 23.36
CA GLU A 158 -5.00 0.12 24.49
C GLU A 158 -6.26 0.87 24.06
N TYR A 159 -6.25 1.49 22.87
CA TYR A 159 -7.31 2.38 22.38
C TYR A 159 -8.11 1.81 21.19
N GLY A 160 -7.71 0.69 20.63
CA GLY A 160 -8.41 -0.01 19.55
C GLY A 160 -7.97 0.41 18.16
N ASP A 161 -8.14 1.67 17.81
CA ASP A 161 -7.88 2.26 16.50
C ASP A 161 -7.39 3.72 16.61
N ILE A 162 -7.16 4.37 15.47
CA ILE A 162 -6.75 5.78 15.44
C ILE A 162 -7.84 6.69 16.00
N GLU A 163 -9.11 6.41 15.79
CA GLU A 163 -10.22 7.19 16.35
C GLU A 163 -10.17 7.20 17.88
N GLY A 164 -10.04 6.03 18.49
CA GLY A 164 -9.92 5.93 19.95
C GLY A 164 -8.66 6.63 20.50
N ILE A 165 -7.56 6.61 19.75
CA ILE A 165 -6.34 7.34 20.10
C ILE A 165 -6.55 8.86 20.02
N LEU A 166 -7.22 9.34 18.94
CA LEU A 166 -7.52 10.77 18.73
C LEU A 166 -8.49 11.30 19.78
N ASP A 167 -9.53 10.54 20.11
CA ASP A 167 -10.51 10.90 21.15
C ASP A 167 -9.85 11.04 22.52
N ALA A 168 -8.94 10.14 22.88
CA ALA A 168 -8.23 10.20 24.15
C ALA A 168 -7.13 11.26 24.19
N SER A 169 -6.66 11.77 23.06
CA SER A 169 -5.40 12.51 22.94
C SER A 169 -5.34 13.78 23.78
N ASP A 170 -6.41 14.58 23.82
CA ASP A 170 -6.43 15.87 24.53
C ASP A 170 -6.36 15.66 26.05
N GLU A 171 -7.15 14.73 26.59
CA GLU A 171 -7.14 14.38 28.00
C GLU A 171 -5.80 13.79 28.41
N MET A 172 -5.26 12.86 27.59
CA MET A 172 -3.99 12.20 27.86
C MET A 172 -2.79 13.14 27.77
N ALA A 173 -2.83 14.15 26.90
CA ALA A 173 -1.79 15.18 26.81
C ALA A 173 -1.70 16.02 28.09
N VAL A 174 -2.84 16.33 28.69
CA VAL A 174 -2.92 17.10 29.94
C VAL A 174 -2.60 16.23 31.15
N SER A 175 -3.25 15.06 31.28
CA SER A 175 -3.19 14.22 32.48
C SER A 175 -1.84 13.53 32.65
N THR A 176 -1.27 12.99 31.55
CA THR A 176 0.00 12.23 31.65
C THR A 176 1.25 13.06 31.43
N ARG A 177 1.14 14.22 30.80
CA ARG A 177 2.24 15.09 30.34
C ARG A 177 3.30 14.37 29.47
N LYS A 178 2.98 13.21 28.92
CA LYS A 178 3.90 12.48 28.05
C LYS A 178 3.99 13.18 26.68
N LYS A 179 5.20 13.39 26.19
CA LYS A 179 5.46 14.06 24.87
C LYS A 179 4.70 13.43 23.70
N ILE A 180 4.52 12.09 23.72
CA ILE A 180 3.79 11.39 22.69
C ILE A 180 2.33 11.87 22.57
N TRP A 181 1.63 12.02 23.71
CA TRP A 181 0.26 12.50 23.73
C TRP A 181 0.13 13.96 23.32
N GLN A 182 1.11 14.78 23.70
CA GLN A 182 1.18 16.17 23.26
C GLN A 182 1.36 16.27 21.74
N ARG A 183 2.19 15.39 21.15
CA ARG A 183 2.39 15.32 19.68
C ARG A 183 1.14 14.84 18.97
N ILE A 184 0.48 13.80 19.45
CA ILE A 184 -0.78 13.31 18.88
C ILE A 184 -1.84 14.41 18.93
N ALA A 185 -2.03 15.05 20.10
CA ALA A 185 -3.03 16.10 20.26
C ALA A 185 -2.77 17.33 19.38
N SER A 186 -1.50 17.71 19.17
CA SER A 186 -1.13 18.85 18.32
C SER A 186 -1.08 18.51 16.83
N GLY A 187 -0.86 17.24 16.46
CA GLY A 187 -0.71 16.74 15.08
C GLY A 187 -1.86 15.85 14.64
N LYS A 188 -3.09 16.09 15.11
CA LYS A 188 -4.26 15.25 14.76
C LYS A 188 -4.47 15.17 13.25
N GLN A 189 -4.35 16.30 12.55
CA GLN A 189 -4.52 16.34 11.11
C GLN A 189 -3.45 15.53 10.38
N ASP A 190 -2.18 15.66 10.79
CA ASP A 190 -1.08 14.90 10.19
C ASP A 190 -1.28 13.38 10.34
N LEU A 191 -1.86 12.95 11.47
CA LEU A 191 -2.19 11.54 11.69
C LEU A 191 -3.37 11.07 10.80
N ILE A 192 -4.38 11.90 10.64
CA ILE A 192 -5.50 11.65 9.73
C ILE A 192 -4.99 11.58 8.28
N ASP A 193 -4.13 12.51 7.88
CA ASP A 193 -3.53 12.53 6.54
C ASP A 193 -2.65 11.30 6.33
N SER A 194 -1.85 10.92 7.30
CA SER A 194 -1.05 9.67 7.26
C SER A 194 -1.93 8.44 7.07
N ARG A 195 -3.08 8.38 7.75
CA ARG A 195 -4.04 7.29 7.59
C ARG A 195 -4.63 7.25 6.18
N ASN A 196 -5.02 8.41 5.65
CA ASN A 196 -5.56 8.51 4.30
C ASN A 196 -4.51 8.13 3.23
N LEU A 197 -3.22 8.43 3.47
CA LEU A 197 -2.12 8.06 2.57
C LEU A 197 -1.85 6.55 2.53
N VAL A 198 -1.99 5.85 3.67
CA VAL A 198 -1.77 4.38 3.74
C VAL A 198 -3.00 3.57 3.38
N GLN A 199 -4.17 4.20 3.29
CA GLN A 199 -5.41 3.52 2.94
C GLN A 199 -5.40 3.08 1.48
N LEU A 200 -5.70 1.79 1.25
CA LEU A 200 -5.81 1.23 -0.09
C LEU A 200 -7.20 1.51 -0.68
N VAL A 201 -7.24 1.88 -1.95
CA VAL A 201 -8.48 2.02 -2.73
C VAL A 201 -8.96 0.63 -3.13
N VAL A 202 -10.24 0.31 -2.85
CA VAL A 202 -10.82 -1.02 -3.08
C VAL A 202 -11.95 -1.04 -4.12
N ASP A 203 -12.23 0.10 -4.75
CA ASP A 203 -13.30 0.33 -5.73
C ASP A 203 -12.81 1.05 -7.00
N ALA A 204 -11.53 0.85 -7.34
CA ALA A 204 -10.90 1.48 -8.49
C ALA A 204 -11.57 1.08 -9.82
N ASP A 205 -11.65 2.03 -10.77
CA ASP A 205 -12.04 1.75 -12.17
C ASP A 205 -10.90 1.06 -12.91
N ILE A 206 -10.80 -0.26 -12.74
CA ILE A 206 -9.73 -1.07 -13.31
C ILE A 206 -9.97 -1.27 -14.81
N LYS A 207 -8.91 -1.06 -15.58
CA LYS A 207 -8.88 -1.28 -17.04
C LYS A 207 -7.78 -2.24 -17.42
N ARG A 208 -7.99 -2.96 -18.52
CA ARG A 208 -6.94 -3.74 -19.16
C ARG A 208 -6.11 -2.80 -20.04
N ALA A 209 -4.80 -2.78 -19.81
CA ALA A 209 -3.90 -1.90 -20.53
C ALA A 209 -3.68 -2.32 -21.99
N THR A 210 -3.63 -1.33 -22.86
CA THR A 210 -3.15 -1.41 -24.23
C THR A 210 -1.81 -0.70 -24.36
N HIS A 211 -1.14 -0.84 -25.52
CA HIS A 211 0.08 -0.07 -25.79
C HIS A 211 -0.16 1.45 -25.76
N GLU A 212 -1.34 1.91 -26.21
CA GLU A 212 -1.69 3.32 -26.17
C GLU A 212 -1.85 3.84 -24.73
N ASP A 213 -2.38 2.99 -23.83
CA ASP A 213 -2.53 3.36 -22.41
C ASP A 213 -1.16 3.49 -21.74
N LEU A 214 -0.18 2.64 -22.09
CA LEU A 214 1.17 2.75 -21.55
C LEU A 214 1.84 4.09 -21.91
N ILE A 215 1.62 4.59 -23.12
CA ILE A 215 2.13 5.90 -23.53
C ILE A 215 1.53 6.99 -22.63
N LYS A 216 0.22 6.95 -22.38
CA LYS A 216 -0.46 7.93 -21.51
C LYS A 216 0.03 7.85 -20.06
N ILE A 217 0.23 6.62 -19.55
CA ILE A 217 0.74 6.37 -18.20
C ILE A 217 2.19 6.89 -18.09
N GLY A 218 3.05 6.56 -19.06
CA GLY A 218 4.44 7.00 -19.12
C GLY A 218 4.59 8.52 -19.16
N CYS A 219 3.79 9.21 -19.98
CA CYS A 219 3.78 10.69 -20.01
C CYS A 219 3.43 11.30 -18.65
N ARG A 220 2.54 10.70 -17.87
CA ARG A 220 2.21 11.17 -16.51
C ARG A 220 3.35 10.96 -15.52
N SER A 221 4.00 9.79 -15.57
CA SER A 221 5.09 9.45 -14.66
C SER A 221 6.35 10.30 -14.88
N LEU A 222 6.49 10.92 -16.07
CA LEU A 222 7.57 11.85 -16.42
C LEU A 222 7.24 13.33 -16.16
N GLY A 223 6.06 13.64 -15.62
CA GLY A 223 5.67 15.00 -15.26
C GLY A 223 5.33 15.92 -16.45
N GLU A 224 5.12 15.37 -17.65
CA GLU A 224 4.83 16.15 -18.86
C GLU A 224 3.39 16.72 -18.96
N ASN A 225 2.57 16.50 -17.92
CA ASN A 225 1.19 17.02 -17.83
C ASN A 225 1.00 18.00 -16.63
N LYS A 226 1.92 18.97 -16.44
CA LYS A 226 1.66 20.13 -15.57
C LYS A 226 1.47 21.39 -16.38
#